data_11aca206dd6bc0485a4f60f3a67ef829
#
_entry.id   11aca206dd6bc0485a4f60f3a67ef829
#
_cell.length_a   1.000
_cell.length_b   1.000
_cell.length_c   1.000
_cell.angle_alpha   90.00
_cell.angle_beta   90.00
_cell.angle_gamma   90.00
#
_symmetry.space_group_name_H-M   'P 1'
#
loop_
_entity.id
_entity.type
_entity.pdbx_description
1 polymer ?
#
loop_
_entity_poly.entity_id
_entity_poly.type
_entity_poly.pdbx_seq_one_letter_code
_entity_poly.pdbx_strand_id
1 'polypeptide(L)'
;MKTIRILNYIFVIALGFFAVMFGIDRFSNKPQQAGTATLYTEEYCKDIIGFNGDIPMEINIVDGKIESINILNNDETPGFLRKVTNSELLENFYGLTPKEAIGLEIDAVSGATYSSTAIIKSVKRTMDVYCKQNSPWTWQLFGIIGCAVVLCILSLCKKKCDK
;
A
#
# COMPACT_ATOMS: atom_id res chain seq x y z
N MET A 1 44.71 19.89 14.04
CA MET A 1 44.72 19.37 12.65
C MET A 1 44.20 17.95 12.50
N LYS A 2 44.42 17.02 13.44
CA LYS A 2 43.90 15.63 13.34
C LYS A 2 42.37 15.54 13.44
N THR A 3 41.72 16.34 14.26
CA THR A 3 40.27 16.35 14.47
C THR A 3 39.47 16.79 13.22
N ILE A 4 39.98 17.73 12.46
CA ILE A 4 39.31 18.22 11.22
C ILE A 4 39.35 17.13 10.12
N ARG A 5 40.45 16.37 10.02
CA ARG A 5 40.56 15.25 9.09
C ARG A 5 39.57 14.11 9.41
N ILE A 6 39.39 13.79 10.69
CA ILE A 6 38.44 12.77 11.14
C ILE A 6 37.02 13.20 10.84
N LEU A 7 36.68 14.48 11.06
CA LEU A 7 35.36 15.03 10.77
C LEU A 7 35.04 14.97 9.26
N ASN A 8 36.03 15.27 8.40
CA ASN A 8 35.85 15.15 6.94
C ASN A 8 35.67 13.70 6.50
N TYR A 9 36.41 12.75 7.07
CA TYR A 9 36.19 11.33 6.76
C TYR A 9 34.78 10.84 7.14
N ILE A 10 34.29 11.23 8.30
CA ILE A 10 32.93 10.87 8.76
C ILE A 10 31.90 11.49 7.83
N PHE A 11 32.09 12.71 7.39
CA PHE A 11 31.16 13.39 6.46
C PHE A 11 31.16 12.75 5.08
N VAL A 12 32.31 12.33 4.54
CA VAL A 12 32.42 11.64 3.25
C VAL A 12 31.77 10.25 3.32
N ILE A 13 31.97 9.52 4.42
CA ILE A 13 31.34 8.20 4.64
C ILE A 13 29.81 8.35 4.75
N ALA A 14 29.33 9.37 5.47
CA ALA A 14 27.89 9.65 5.60
C ALA A 14 27.27 10.06 4.25
N LEU A 15 27.96 10.88 3.44
CA LEU A 15 27.55 11.25 2.09
C LEU A 15 27.54 10.05 1.13
N GLY A 16 28.56 9.20 1.20
CA GLY A 16 28.65 7.97 0.42
C GLY A 16 27.51 6.99 0.78
N PHE A 17 27.24 6.81 2.06
CA PHE A 17 26.14 5.98 2.53
C PHE A 17 24.78 6.53 2.10
N PHE A 18 24.60 7.86 2.17
CA PHE A 18 23.38 8.53 1.71
C PHE A 18 23.21 8.40 0.19
N ALA A 19 24.29 8.53 -0.59
CA ALA A 19 24.27 8.37 -2.05
C ALA A 19 23.93 6.91 -2.45
N VAL A 20 24.47 5.92 -1.73
CA VAL A 20 24.17 4.50 -1.95
C VAL A 20 22.71 4.21 -1.61
N MET A 21 22.20 4.71 -0.47
CA MET A 21 20.81 4.53 -0.09
C MET A 21 19.85 5.21 -1.05
N PHE A 22 20.17 6.43 -1.52
CA PHE A 22 19.36 7.15 -2.52
C PHE A 22 19.45 6.52 -3.92
N GLY A 23 20.59 5.93 -4.25
CA GLY A 23 20.80 5.20 -5.51
C GLY A 23 20.02 3.87 -5.54
N ILE A 24 19.95 3.17 -4.41
CA ILE A 24 19.20 1.93 -4.27
C ILE A 24 17.69 2.19 -4.41
N ASP A 25 17.18 3.31 -3.89
CA ASP A 25 15.76 3.66 -4.03
C ASP A 25 15.37 3.95 -5.50
N ARG A 26 16.29 4.48 -6.31
CA ARG A 26 16.07 4.71 -7.75
C ARG A 26 16.13 3.42 -8.58
N PHE A 27 16.92 2.45 -8.13
CA PHE A 27 17.00 1.11 -8.75
C PHE A 27 15.94 0.16 -8.20
N SER A 28 15.34 0.47 -7.06
CA SER A 28 14.27 -0.30 -6.44
C SER A 28 12.87 0.15 -6.89
N ASN A 29 12.74 0.68 -8.11
CA ASN A 29 11.54 0.48 -8.90
C ASN A 29 11.52 -1.00 -9.30
N LYS A 30 11.44 -1.88 -8.29
CA LYS A 30 10.97 -3.23 -8.53
C LYS A 30 9.59 -3.10 -9.15
N PRO A 31 9.34 -3.68 -10.33
CA PRO A 31 7.98 -3.95 -10.73
C PRO A 31 7.35 -4.65 -9.52
N GLN A 32 6.23 -4.14 -9.07
CA GLN A 32 5.40 -4.72 -8.01
C GLN A 32 5.45 -6.22 -8.21
N GLN A 33 5.84 -6.97 -7.19
CA GLN A 33 6.21 -8.38 -7.24
C GLN A 33 5.34 -9.12 -8.26
N ALA A 34 5.99 -9.71 -9.27
CA ALA A 34 5.37 -10.70 -10.15
C ALA A 34 4.93 -11.86 -9.24
N GLY A 35 3.72 -11.80 -8.74
CA GLY A 35 3.14 -12.72 -7.79
C GLY A 35 1.63 -12.56 -7.79
N THR A 36 0.95 -13.68 -7.65
CA THR A 36 -0.51 -13.70 -7.45
C THR A 36 -0.80 -13.42 -5.98
N ALA A 37 -1.66 -12.42 -5.72
CA ALA A 37 -2.18 -12.15 -4.38
C ALA A 37 -3.71 -12.21 -4.43
N THR A 38 -4.30 -12.96 -3.51
CA THR A 38 -5.75 -13.02 -3.31
C THR A 38 -6.09 -12.27 -2.04
N LEU A 39 -7.01 -11.32 -2.12
CA LEU A 39 -7.44 -10.46 -1.01
C LEU A 39 -8.93 -10.65 -0.77
N TYR A 40 -9.31 -10.71 0.51
CA TYR A 40 -10.70 -10.82 0.93
C TYR A 40 -11.16 -9.52 1.58
N THR A 41 -12.24 -8.92 1.05
CA THR A 41 -12.75 -7.64 1.56
C THR A 41 -13.32 -7.76 2.97
N GLU A 42 -13.78 -8.93 3.40
CA GLU A 42 -14.26 -9.19 4.75
C GLU A 42 -13.25 -8.81 5.84
N GLU A 43 -11.96 -8.91 5.56
CA GLU A 43 -10.91 -8.59 6.53
C GLU A 43 -10.87 -7.09 6.86
N TYR A 44 -11.25 -6.23 5.90
CA TYR A 44 -11.02 -4.79 5.97
C TYR A 44 -12.29 -3.94 5.91
N CYS A 45 -13.43 -4.52 5.53
CA CYS A 45 -14.62 -3.77 5.09
C CYS A 45 -15.91 -4.15 5.84
N LYS A 46 -15.85 -4.75 7.04
CA LYS A 46 -17.01 -5.17 7.83
C LYS A 46 -17.99 -4.04 8.19
N ASP A 47 -17.53 -2.79 8.13
CA ASP A 47 -18.31 -1.60 8.40
C ASP A 47 -18.96 -1.02 7.13
N ILE A 48 -18.66 -1.56 5.94
CA ILE A 48 -19.24 -1.13 4.68
C ILE A 48 -20.40 -2.03 4.32
N ILE A 49 -21.60 -1.48 4.46
CA ILE A 49 -22.85 -2.21 4.30
C ILE A 49 -23.53 -1.76 2.99
N GLY A 50 -24.02 -2.71 2.22
CA GLY A 50 -24.87 -2.48 1.06
C GLY A 50 -26.29 -2.09 1.44
N PHE A 51 -27.30 -2.60 0.75
CA PHE A 51 -28.69 -2.35 1.08
C PHE A 51 -29.18 -3.26 2.23
N ASN A 52 -28.82 -4.54 2.23
CA ASN A 52 -29.28 -5.51 3.21
C ASN A 52 -28.15 -6.12 4.08
N GLY A 53 -26.89 -5.93 3.71
CA GLY A 53 -25.75 -6.47 4.45
C GLY A 53 -24.42 -6.09 3.83
N ASP A 54 -23.37 -6.69 4.35
CA ASP A 54 -22.05 -6.60 3.74
C ASP A 54 -21.99 -7.43 2.44
N ILE A 55 -21.11 -7.03 1.55
CA ILE A 55 -20.91 -7.70 0.26
C ILE A 55 -19.45 -8.16 0.21
N PRO A 56 -19.16 -9.35 0.75
CA PRO A 56 -17.82 -9.89 0.73
C PRO A 56 -17.38 -10.22 -0.69
N MET A 57 -16.13 -9.91 -0.99
CA MET A 57 -15.54 -10.13 -2.31
C MET A 57 -14.14 -10.70 -2.17
N GLU A 58 -13.78 -11.51 -3.15
CA GLU A 58 -12.43 -11.98 -3.40
C GLU A 58 -11.84 -11.18 -4.55
N ILE A 59 -10.69 -10.58 -4.35
CA ILE A 59 -9.98 -9.77 -5.36
C ILE A 59 -8.66 -10.45 -5.66
N ASN A 60 -8.49 -10.86 -6.92
CA ASN A 60 -7.26 -11.48 -7.39
C ASN A 60 -6.38 -10.45 -8.10
N ILE A 61 -5.14 -10.36 -7.64
CA ILE A 61 -4.10 -9.50 -8.23
C ILE A 61 -3.04 -10.40 -8.85
N VAL A 62 -2.79 -10.22 -10.13
CA VAL A 62 -1.74 -10.92 -10.88
C VAL A 62 -0.84 -9.88 -11.53
N ASP A 63 0.47 -10.06 -11.39
CA ASP A 63 1.48 -9.15 -11.90
C ASP A 63 1.26 -7.68 -11.50
N GLY A 64 0.72 -7.47 -10.27
CA GLY A 64 0.45 -6.16 -9.72
C GLY A 64 -0.78 -5.45 -10.27
N LYS A 65 -1.66 -6.17 -10.99
CA LYS A 65 -2.91 -5.67 -11.55
C LYS A 65 -4.08 -6.50 -11.07
N ILE A 66 -5.23 -5.87 -10.93
CA ILE A 66 -6.49 -6.56 -10.60
C ILE A 66 -6.89 -7.40 -11.81
N GLU A 67 -6.90 -8.72 -11.65
CA GLU A 67 -7.30 -9.66 -12.68
C GLU A 67 -8.80 -9.96 -12.61
N SER A 68 -9.31 -10.19 -11.41
CA SER A 68 -10.72 -10.51 -11.21
C SER A 68 -11.22 -10.08 -9.82
N ILE A 69 -12.52 -9.81 -9.75
CA ILE A 69 -13.25 -9.53 -8.51
C ILE A 69 -14.45 -10.47 -8.49
N ASN A 70 -14.50 -11.37 -7.52
CA ASN A 70 -15.58 -12.34 -7.35
C ASN A 70 -16.40 -11.97 -6.11
N ILE A 71 -17.70 -11.77 -6.26
CA ILE A 71 -18.61 -11.56 -5.14
C ILE A 71 -18.88 -12.92 -4.50
N LEU A 72 -18.64 -13.01 -3.19
CA LEU A 72 -18.86 -14.22 -2.39
C LEU A 72 -20.31 -14.32 -1.91
N ASN A 73 -20.60 -15.41 -1.18
CA ASN A 73 -21.92 -15.58 -0.59
C ASN A 73 -22.23 -14.44 0.39
N ASN A 74 -23.41 -13.83 0.25
CA ASN A 74 -23.81 -12.65 1.00
C ASN A 74 -25.33 -12.60 1.16
N ASP A 75 -25.80 -11.74 2.07
CA ASP A 75 -27.22 -11.54 2.36
C ASP A 75 -27.84 -10.36 1.59
N GLU A 76 -27.13 -9.81 0.61
CA GLU A 76 -27.62 -8.70 -0.20
C GLU A 76 -28.86 -9.09 -1.01
N THR A 77 -29.74 -8.12 -1.27
CA THR A 77 -30.95 -8.33 -2.06
C THR A 77 -30.60 -8.78 -3.47
N PRO A 78 -31.04 -10.00 -3.92
CA PRO A 78 -30.61 -10.57 -5.18
C PRO A 78 -30.91 -9.69 -6.40
N GLY A 79 -31.98 -8.88 -6.34
CA GLY A 79 -32.36 -7.98 -7.41
C GLY A 79 -31.37 -6.81 -7.59
N PHE A 80 -30.83 -6.28 -6.51
CA PHE A 80 -29.84 -5.20 -6.56
C PHE A 80 -28.48 -5.75 -6.96
N LEU A 81 -28.08 -6.88 -6.38
CA LEU A 81 -26.82 -7.53 -6.73
C LEU A 81 -26.76 -7.90 -8.22
N ARG A 82 -27.86 -8.43 -8.77
CA ARG A 82 -27.94 -8.77 -10.19
C ARG A 82 -27.78 -7.54 -11.10
N LYS A 83 -28.29 -6.39 -10.69
CA LYS A 83 -28.09 -5.13 -11.46
C LYS A 83 -26.60 -4.76 -11.49
N VAL A 84 -25.91 -4.91 -10.37
CA VAL A 84 -24.49 -4.61 -10.29
C VAL A 84 -23.66 -5.61 -11.10
N THR A 85 -23.92 -6.91 -10.98
CA THR A 85 -23.18 -7.95 -11.73
C THR A 85 -23.44 -7.94 -13.24
N ASN A 86 -24.60 -7.44 -13.66
CA ASN A 86 -24.91 -7.26 -15.08
C ASN A 86 -24.43 -5.93 -15.64
N SER A 87 -23.87 -5.06 -14.82
CA SER A 87 -23.25 -3.81 -15.24
C SER A 87 -21.75 -4.02 -15.41
N GLU A 88 -21.08 -3.11 -16.11
CA GLU A 88 -19.62 -3.11 -16.28
C GLU A 88 -18.86 -2.59 -15.04
N LEU A 89 -19.55 -2.45 -13.88
CA LEU A 89 -18.97 -1.82 -12.68
C LEU A 89 -17.70 -2.52 -12.21
N LEU A 90 -17.70 -3.85 -12.13
CA LEU A 90 -16.53 -4.61 -11.70
C LEU A 90 -15.43 -4.64 -12.76
N GLU A 91 -15.82 -4.66 -14.02
CA GLU A 91 -14.91 -4.69 -15.16
C GLU A 91 -14.05 -3.42 -15.25
N ASN A 92 -14.58 -2.27 -14.79
CA ASN A 92 -13.83 -1.03 -14.72
C ASN A 92 -12.56 -1.11 -13.84
N PHE A 93 -12.49 -2.06 -12.94
CA PHE A 93 -11.31 -2.30 -12.09
C PHE A 93 -10.28 -3.23 -12.73
N TYR A 94 -10.66 -4.02 -13.73
CA TYR A 94 -9.77 -5.04 -14.30
C TYR A 94 -8.62 -4.41 -15.07
N GLY A 95 -7.43 -4.98 -14.89
CA GLY A 95 -6.19 -4.48 -15.48
C GLY A 95 -5.58 -3.26 -14.81
N LEU A 96 -6.27 -2.66 -13.84
CA LEU A 96 -5.74 -1.52 -13.07
C LEU A 96 -4.77 -1.99 -11.99
N THR A 97 -3.80 -1.16 -11.71
CA THR A 97 -2.99 -1.31 -10.49
C THR A 97 -3.80 -0.92 -9.25
N PRO A 98 -3.45 -1.41 -8.05
CA PRO A 98 -4.12 -1.02 -6.81
C PRO A 98 -4.19 0.50 -6.59
N LYS A 99 -3.15 1.24 -6.99
CA LYS A 99 -3.13 2.70 -6.88
C LYS A 99 -4.12 3.39 -7.82
N GLU A 100 -4.21 2.91 -9.06
CA GLU A 100 -5.17 3.42 -10.04
C GLU A 100 -6.61 3.12 -9.60
N ALA A 101 -6.86 1.92 -9.06
CA ALA A 101 -8.17 1.53 -8.56
C ALA A 101 -8.66 2.41 -7.39
N ILE A 102 -7.76 2.86 -6.51
CA ILE A 102 -8.10 3.80 -5.44
C ILE A 102 -8.56 5.14 -5.99
N GLY A 103 -7.88 5.66 -7.01
CA GLY A 103 -8.16 6.95 -7.65
C GLY A 103 -9.30 6.92 -8.66
N LEU A 104 -9.77 5.75 -9.05
CA LEU A 104 -10.80 5.61 -10.08
C LEU A 104 -12.14 6.21 -9.62
N GLU A 105 -12.71 7.10 -10.39
CA GLU A 105 -14.06 7.63 -10.17
C GLU A 105 -15.06 6.83 -11.02
N ILE A 106 -15.99 6.18 -10.35
CA ILE A 106 -17.03 5.35 -10.96
C ILE A 106 -18.38 5.74 -10.36
N ASP A 107 -19.35 5.93 -11.21
CA ASP A 107 -20.72 6.18 -10.81
C ASP A 107 -21.40 4.90 -10.29
N ALA A 108 -22.27 5.08 -9.32
CA ALA A 108 -23.09 4.00 -8.81
C ALA A 108 -24.13 3.53 -9.86
N VAL A 109 -24.42 2.23 -9.85
CA VAL A 109 -25.41 1.64 -10.76
C VAL A 109 -26.81 2.13 -10.43
N SER A 110 -27.51 2.68 -11.41
CA SER A 110 -28.87 3.18 -11.24
C SER A 110 -29.83 2.08 -10.76
N GLY A 111 -30.56 2.36 -9.70
CA GLY A 111 -31.47 1.40 -9.06
C GLY A 111 -30.77 0.29 -8.24
N ALA A 112 -29.46 0.39 -8.00
CA ALA A 112 -28.70 -0.41 -7.07
C ALA A 112 -27.62 0.44 -6.36
N THR A 113 -27.90 1.70 -6.10
CA THR A 113 -26.92 2.71 -5.64
C THR A 113 -26.22 2.30 -4.33
N TYR A 114 -26.96 1.78 -3.35
CA TYR A 114 -26.36 1.36 -2.07
C TYR A 114 -25.39 0.21 -2.25
N SER A 115 -25.80 -0.85 -2.94
CA SER A 115 -24.98 -2.04 -3.17
C SER A 115 -23.76 -1.71 -4.04
N SER A 116 -23.91 -0.95 -5.11
CA SER A 116 -22.79 -0.55 -5.96
C SER A 116 -21.81 0.38 -5.25
N THR A 117 -22.30 1.33 -4.44
CA THR A 117 -21.44 2.21 -3.64
C THR A 117 -20.65 1.41 -2.59
N ALA A 118 -21.28 0.43 -1.94
CA ALA A 118 -20.62 -0.45 -0.99
C ALA A 118 -19.49 -1.24 -1.67
N ILE A 119 -19.74 -1.83 -2.83
CA ILE A 119 -18.76 -2.57 -3.63
C ILE A 119 -17.58 -1.67 -3.98
N ILE A 120 -17.82 -0.49 -4.56
CA ILE A 120 -16.77 0.48 -4.93
C ILE A 120 -15.90 0.84 -3.71
N LYS A 121 -16.53 1.16 -2.58
CA LYS A 121 -15.83 1.53 -1.34
C LYS A 121 -14.99 0.35 -0.80
N SER A 122 -15.53 -0.86 -0.82
CA SER A 122 -14.84 -2.05 -0.34
C SER A 122 -13.61 -2.37 -1.19
N VAL A 123 -13.72 -2.32 -2.51
CA VAL A 123 -12.58 -2.50 -3.42
C VAL A 123 -11.50 -1.45 -3.15
N LYS A 124 -11.88 -0.16 -3.13
CA LYS A 124 -10.93 0.93 -2.90
C LYS A 124 -10.21 0.82 -1.55
N ARG A 125 -10.96 0.50 -0.47
CA ARG A 125 -10.38 0.32 0.86
C ARG A 125 -9.41 -0.86 0.91
N THR A 126 -9.77 -1.99 0.32
CA THR A 126 -8.90 -3.17 0.27
C THR A 126 -7.61 -2.87 -0.50
N MET A 127 -7.71 -2.15 -1.61
CA MET A 127 -6.54 -1.71 -2.38
C MET A 127 -5.66 -0.73 -1.58
N ASP A 128 -6.25 0.19 -0.81
CA ASP A 128 -5.51 1.14 0.03
C ASP A 128 -4.73 0.41 1.14
N VAL A 129 -5.36 -0.56 1.81
CA VAL A 129 -4.69 -1.40 2.81
C VAL A 129 -3.55 -2.21 2.18
N TYR A 130 -3.81 -2.83 1.04
CA TYR A 130 -2.80 -3.59 0.31
C TYR A 130 -1.59 -2.73 -0.08
N CYS A 131 -1.82 -1.52 -0.59
CA CYS A 131 -0.76 -0.56 -0.92
C CYS A 131 0.06 -0.15 0.31
N LYS A 132 -0.59 0.07 1.47
CA LYS A 132 0.07 0.44 2.72
C LYS A 132 0.92 -0.70 3.27
N GLN A 133 0.42 -1.94 3.24
CA GLN A 133 1.16 -3.12 3.68
C GLN A 133 2.39 -3.41 2.82
N ASN A 134 2.29 -3.18 1.51
CA ASN A 134 3.38 -3.41 0.56
C ASN A 134 4.24 -2.17 0.30
N SER A 135 4.05 -1.09 1.06
CA SER A 135 4.85 0.12 0.93
C SER A 135 6.24 -0.06 1.53
N PRO A 136 7.33 0.26 0.79
CA PRO A 136 8.70 0.17 1.29
C PRO A 136 9.03 1.21 2.37
N TRP A 137 8.11 2.11 2.68
CA TRP A 137 8.33 3.24 3.60
C TRP A 137 8.76 2.84 5.03
N THR A 138 8.31 1.68 5.50
CA THR A 138 8.62 1.23 6.88
C THR A 138 10.11 0.99 7.10
N TRP A 139 10.83 0.49 6.12
CA TRP A 139 12.27 0.21 6.19
C TRP A 139 13.13 1.47 6.22
N GLN A 140 12.69 2.53 5.55
CA GLN A 140 13.39 3.82 5.52
C GLN A 140 13.38 4.49 6.90
N LEU A 141 12.28 4.40 7.65
CA LEU A 141 12.20 4.93 9.02
C LEU A 141 13.15 4.20 9.96
N PHE A 142 13.28 2.89 9.85
CA PHE A 142 14.24 2.12 10.66
C PHE A 142 15.71 2.49 10.33
N GLY A 143 16.02 2.77 9.08
CA GLY A 143 17.34 3.25 8.66
C GLY A 143 17.69 4.61 9.27
N ILE A 144 16.76 5.56 9.26
CA ILE A 144 16.95 6.91 9.84
C ILE A 144 17.14 6.83 11.36
N ILE A 145 16.32 6.05 12.04
CA ILE A 145 16.41 5.87 13.51
C ILE A 145 17.73 5.18 13.88
N GLY A 146 18.13 4.15 13.13
CA GLY A 146 19.43 3.49 13.33
C GLY A 146 20.61 4.43 13.19
N CYS A 147 20.65 5.28 12.18
CA CYS A 147 21.69 6.31 12.01
C CYS A 147 21.73 7.31 13.17
N ALA A 148 20.56 7.78 13.61
CA ALA A 148 20.47 8.73 14.72
C ALA A 148 21.02 8.13 16.03
N VAL A 149 20.72 6.87 16.31
CA VAL A 149 21.21 6.15 17.48
C VAL A 149 22.73 5.97 17.42
N VAL A 150 23.29 5.59 16.28
CA VAL A 150 24.75 5.46 16.11
C VAL A 150 25.46 6.80 16.30
N LEU A 151 24.92 7.89 15.76
CA LEU A 151 25.47 9.24 15.94
C LEU A 151 25.42 9.69 17.42
N CYS A 152 24.34 9.38 18.14
CA CYS A 152 24.24 9.65 19.58
C CYS A 152 25.30 8.88 20.39
N ILE A 153 25.50 7.59 20.10
CA ILE A 153 26.49 6.74 20.78
C ILE A 153 27.91 7.29 20.53
N LEU A 154 28.24 7.65 19.29
CA LEU A 154 29.54 8.23 18.96
C LEU A 154 29.77 9.58 19.63
N SER A 155 28.75 10.42 19.76
CA SER A 155 28.80 11.69 20.47
C SER A 155 29.05 11.49 21.98
N LEU A 156 28.41 10.51 22.59
CA LEU A 156 28.60 10.18 24.01
C LEU A 156 29.96 9.57 24.31
N CYS A 157 30.49 8.71 23.41
CA CYS A 157 31.84 8.18 23.54
C CYS A 157 32.91 9.26 23.47
N LYS A 158 32.72 10.28 22.59
CA LYS A 158 33.65 11.40 22.47
C LYS A 158 33.72 12.24 23.76
N LYS A 159 32.58 12.43 24.42
CA LYS A 159 32.49 13.21 25.69
C LYS A 159 33.16 12.51 26.86
N LYS A 160 33.36 11.19 26.79
CA LYS A 160 34.01 10.38 27.84
C LYS A 160 35.53 10.28 27.65
N CYS A 161 36.06 10.56 26.45
CA CYS A 161 37.50 10.59 26.16
C CYS A 161 38.16 11.97 26.44
N ASP A 162 37.37 13.04 26.61
CA ASP A 162 37.83 14.40 26.89
C ASP A 162 37.78 14.75 28.40
N LYS A 163 37.61 13.75 29.27
CA LYS A 163 37.69 13.84 30.73
C LYS A 163 38.81 12.96 31.27
#